data_0f747cc1c990bdefa07a16a596275f0b
#
_entry.id   0f747cc1c990bdefa07a16a596275f0b
#
_cell.length_a   1.000
_cell.length_b   1.000
_cell.length_c   1.000
_cell.angle_alpha   90.00
_cell.angle_beta   90.00
_cell.angle_gamma   90.00
#
_symmetry.space_group_name_H-M   'P 1'
#
loop_
_entity.id
_entity.type
_entity.pdbx_description
1 polymer ?
#
loop_
_entity_poly.entity_id
_entity_poly.type
_entity_poly.pdbx_seq_one_letter_code
_entity_poly.pdbx_strand_id
1 'polypeptide(L)'
;GCPHCGNNLSNAETEIFNMLSTLNPIQRERTILDGKEIDIYLPSHKLGIEYHGLRWHTDFFGGKGRTYHLSKLNDCLYKGVNLIQIFEDEYMNNREIVLNKISHIVGLDNAKPKIFARKCVVHEITKDEAKEFLNRNHIQGFASASLYLGLKYEGSLIAVMTFLEESEGYWNLNRFATEITHNCIGAGGKLFKYFIR
;
A
#
# COMPACT_ATOMS: atom_id res chain seq x y z
N GLY A 1 18.76 28.43 -0.72
CA GLY A 1 17.90 27.56 0.08
C GLY A 1 16.92 28.38 0.89
N CYS A 2 15.65 27.96 0.94
CA CYS A 2 14.61 28.60 1.75
C CYS A 2 14.96 28.40 3.24
N PRO A 3 15.06 29.47 4.07
CA PRO A 3 15.41 29.36 5.49
C PRO A 3 14.34 28.61 6.31
N HIS A 4 13.12 28.42 5.78
CA HIS A 4 12.03 27.66 6.43
C HIS A 4 11.91 26.20 5.97
N CYS A 5 12.66 25.75 4.96
CA CYS A 5 12.65 24.38 4.45
C CYS A 5 13.89 23.57 4.89
N GLY A 6 14.74 24.15 5.71
CA GLY A 6 15.94 23.49 6.22
C GLY A 6 15.57 22.50 7.34
N ASN A 7 15.75 21.23 7.09
CA ASN A 7 15.77 20.14 8.08
C ASN A 7 14.44 19.67 8.74
N ASN A 8 13.27 20.18 8.40
CA ASN A 8 12.03 19.66 8.96
C ASN A 8 11.55 18.45 8.15
N LEU A 9 11.56 17.28 8.79
CA LEU A 9 10.80 16.11 8.35
C LEU A 9 9.32 16.49 8.34
N SER A 10 8.57 15.94 7.39
CA SER A 10 7.11 16.04 7.46
C SER A 10 6.61 15.27 8.69
N ASN A 11 5.47 15.67 9.24
CA ASN A 11 4.84 14.93 10.35
C ASN A 11 4.62 13.46 9.99
N ALA A 12 4.29 13.18 8.72
CA ALA A 12 4.10 11.83 8.20
C ALA A 12 5.41 11.01 8.20
N GLU A 13 6.52 11.57 7.72
CA GLU A 13 7.83 10.90 7.76
C GLU A 13 8.24 10.59 9.19
N THR A 14 8.06 11.55 10.11
CA THR A 14 8.37 11.37 11.53
C THR A 14 7.53 10.26 12.14
N GLU A 15 6.26 10.19 11.82
CA GLU A 15 5.37 9.16 12.34
C GLU A 15 5.74 7.77 11.83
N ILE A 16 5.99 7.63 10.51
CA ILE A 16 6.40 6.37 9.90
C ILE A 16 7.75 5.92 10.50
N PHE A 17 8.70 6.83 10.63
CA PHE A 17 10.00 6.54 11.24
C PHE A 17 9.86 6.03 12.67
N ASN A 18 9.05 6.70 13.50
CA ASN A 18 8.82 6.31 14.90
C ASN A 18 8.12 4.94 15.00
N MET A 19 7.15 4.64 14.12
CA MET A 19 6.50 3.34 14.05
C MET A 19 7.50 2.21 13.77
N LEU A 20 8.53 2.50 12.96
CA LEU A 20 9.55 1.54 12.54
C LEU A 20 10.76 1.49 13.49
N SER A 21 10.78 2.25 14.58
CA SER A 21 11.95 2.45 15.46
C SER A 21 12.58 1.15 15.96
N THR A 22 11.78 0.12 16.23
CA THR A 22 12.27 -1.20 16.70
C THR A 22 13.06 -1.98 15.63
N LEU A 23 12.97 -1.56 14.37
CA LEU A 23 13.64 -2.19 13.22
C LEU A 23 14.92 -1.45 12.81
N ASN A 24 15.38 -0.48 13.62
CA ASN A 24 16.56 0.35 13.38
C ASN A 24 16.54 1.03 11.99
N PRO A 25 15.53 1.87 11.68
CA PRO A 25 15.47 2.60 10.42
C PRO A 25 16.60 3.62 10.32
N ILE A 26 17.09 3.82 9.10
CA ILE A 26 18.05 4.88 8.76
C ILE A 26 17.29 6.00 8.06
N GLN A 27 17.44 7.22 8.55
CA GLN A 27 16.85 8.41 7.96
C GLN A 27 17.77 9.01 6.90
N ARG A 28 17.21 9.47 5.78
CA ARG A 28 17.92 10.18 4.70
C ARG A 28 19.15 9.40 4.20
N GLU A 29 18.94 8.12 3.91
CA GLU A 29 20.00 7.25 3.39
C GLU A 29 20.41 7.72 1.97
N ARG A 30 21.71 7.92 1.75
CA ARG A 30 22.25 8.43 0.49
C ARG A 30 23.36 7.56 -0.13
N THR A 31 23.83 6.57 0.61
CA THR A 31 24.97 5.75 0.15
C THR A 31 24.53 4.71 -0.88
N ILE A 32 23.29 4.23 -0.78
CA ILE A 32 22.75 3.17 -1.64
C ILE A 32 22.57 3.65 -3.09
N LEU A 33 22.08 4.89 -3.26
CA LEU A 33 21.71 5.45 -4.56
C LEU A 33 22.72 6.52 -5.05
N ASP A 34 23.99 6.37 -4.70
CA ASP A 34 25.09 7.20 -5.18
C ASP A 34 24.81 8.72 -4.98
N GLY A 35 24.28 9.09 -3.80
CA GLY A 35 23.95 10.46 -3.41
C GLY A 35 22.47 10.85 -3.51
N LYS A 36 21.63 10.07 -4.17
CA LYS A 36 20.17 10.26 -4.11
C LYS A 36 19.64 9.77 -2.76
N GLU A 37 18.82 10.59 -2.11
CA GLU A 37 18.28 10.31 -0.78
C GLU A 37 17.12 9.33 -0.82
N ILE A 38 17.07 8.39 0.12
CA ILE A 38 15.89 7.61 0.50
C ILE A 38 15.45 8.13 1.87
N ASP A 39 14.19 8.57 2.01
CA ASP A 39 13.73 9.24 3.22
C ASP A 39 13.85 8.35 4.46
N ILE A 40 13.41 7.09 4.37
CA ILE A 40 13.54 6.08 5.42
C ILE A 40 14.02 4.77 4.79
N TYR A 41 15.08 4.19 5.32
CA TYR A 41 15.61 2.91 4.86
C TYR A 41 15.67 1.88 6.00
N LEU A 42 15.21 0.68 5.73
CA LEU A 42 15.26 -0.48 6.62
C LEU A 42 16.25 -1.52 6.08
N PRO A 43 17.50 -1.57 6.60
CA PRO A 43 18.53 -2.48 6.09
C PRO A 43 18.14 -3.96 6.19
N SER A 44 17.55 -4.36 7.31
CA SER A 44 17.12 -5.75 7.57
C SER A 44 16.07 -6.26 6.58
N HIS A 45 15.29 -5.35 5.99
CA HIS A 45 14.22 -5.67 5.03
C HIS A 45 14.59 -5.32 3.59
N LYS A 46 15.75 -4.66 3.37
CA LYS A 46 16.11 -4.06 2.08
C LYS A 46 14.97 -3.22 1.51
N LEU A 47 14.38 -2.39 2.38
CA LEU A 47 13.17 -1.63 2.09
C LEU A 47 13.45 -0.13 2.24
N GLY A 48 13.19 0.62 1.17
CA GLY A 48 13.12 2.08 1.18
C GLY A 48 11.68 2.55 1.28
N ILE A 49 11.45 3.65 1.96
CA ILE A 49 10.15 4.34 2.02
C ILE A 49 10.38 5.80 1.67
N GLU A 50 9.60 6.31 0.73
CA GLU A 50 9.59 7.69 0.27
C GLU A 50 8.24 8.32 0.53
N TYR A 51 8.26 9.55 1.05
CA TYR A 51 7.06 10.35 1.23
C TYR A 51 7.05 11.53 0.26
N HIS A 52 6.02 11.62 -0.56
CA HIS A 52 5.89 12.63 -1.60
C HIS A 52 4.82 13.65 -1.24
N GLY A 53 5.27 14.86 -0.83
CA GLY A 53 4.38 16.00 -0.63
C GLY A 53 3.80 16.53 -1.95
N LEU A 54 2.51 16.84 -1.98
CA LEU A 54 1.80 17.35 -3.18
C LEU A 54 2.42 18.60 -3.80
N ARG A 55 3.04 19.44 -2.98
CA ARG A 55 3.66 20.70 -3.42
C ARG A 55 4.81 20.52 -4.41
N TRP A 56 5.43 19.34 -4.43
CA TRP A 56 6.60 19.04 -5.27
C TRP A 56 6.24 18.27 -6.55
N HIS A 57 4.95 17.95 -6.75
CA HIS A 57 4.47 17.11 -7.85
C HIS A 57 3.65 17.86 -8.89
N THR A 58 3.41 19.16 -8.72
CA THR A 58 2.77 19.95 -9.77
C THR A 58 3.84 20.39 -10.77
N ASP A 59 3.70 19.99 -12.02
CA ASP A 59 4.56 20.42 -13.15
C ASP A 59 4.68 21.95 -13.23
N PHE A 60 3.74 22.67 -12.62
CA PHE A 60 3.67 24.12 -12.59
C PHE A 60 4.78 24.78 -11.75
N PHE A 61 5.38 24.09 -10.78
CA PHE A 61 6.44 24.62 -9.91
C PHE A 61 7.82 23.99 -10.16
N GLY A 62 8.05 23.33 -11.32
CA GLY A 62 9.32 22.68 -11.61
C GLY A 62 9.55 21.43 -10.76
N GLY A 63 8.48 20.75 -10.37
CA GLY A 63 8.53 19.51 -9.60
C GLY A 63 9.24 18.39 -10.35
N LYS A 64 9.73 17.39 -9.59
CA LYS A 64 10.35 16.20 -10.15
C LYS A 64 9.30 15.42 -10.94
N GLY A 65 9.39 15.42 -12.26
CA GLY A 65 8.40 14.83 -13.14
C GLY A 65 8.20 13.31 -12.92
N ARG A 66 7.13 12.76 -13.49
CA ARG A 66 6.75 11.33 -13.42
C ARG A 66 7.92 10.38 -13.69
N THR A 67 8.83 10.76 -14.59
CA THR A 67 10.04 10.00 -14.93
C THR A 67 11.05 9.89 -13.78
N TYR A 68 11.12 10.89 -12.88
CA TYR A 68 12.02 10.86 -11.73
C TYR A 68 11.66 9.76 -10.73
N HIS A 69 10.37 9.63 -10.38
CA HIS A 69 9.90 8.59 -9.46
C HIS A 69 10.13 7.20 -10.01
N LEU A 70 9.88 7.02 -11.31
CA LEU A 70 10.15 5.75 -12.00
C LEU A 70 11.65 5.45 -12.06
N SER A 71 12.49 6.45 -12.36
CA SER A 71 13.95 6.27 -12.35
C SER A 71 14.46 5.85 -10.97
N LYS A 72 14.01 6.53 -9.90
CA LYS A 72 14.42 6.20 -8.54
C LYS A 72 13.95 4.80 -8.11
N LEU A 73 12.74 4.39 -8.50
CA LEU A 73 12.25 3.03 -8.28
C LEU A 73 13.16 2.00 -8.97
N ASN A 74 13.52 2.23 -10.24
CA ASN A 74 14.40 1.34 -10.99
C ASN A 74 15.81 1.29 -10.39
N ASP A 75 16.36 2.43 -9.94
CA ASP A 75 17.66 2.49 -9.28
C ASP A 75 17.66 1.66 -7.97
N CYS A 76 16.59 1.78 -7.17
CA CYS A 76 16.40 0.96 -5.96
C CYS A 76 16.35 -0.53 -6.31
N LEU A 77 15.54 -0.92 -7.29
CA LEU A 77 15.41 -2.31 -7.73
C LEU A 77 16.75 -2.88 -8.21
N TYR A 78 17.51 -2.10 -8.98
CA TYR A 78 18.85 -2.51 -9.43
C TYR A 78 19.82 -2.75 -8.26
N LYS A 79 19.72 -1.97 -7.19
CA LYS A 79 20.49 -2.13 -5.94
C LYS A 79 19.91 -3.21 -5.01
N GLY A 80 18.83 -3.89 -5.40
CA GLY A 80 18.16 -4.93 -4.60
C GLY A 80 17.36 -4.38 -3.42
N VAL A 81 16.92 -3.13 -3.51
CA VAL A 81 16.06 -2.44 -2.52
C VAL A 81 14.65 -2.33 -3.07
N ASN A 82 13.68 -2.80 -2.31
CA ASN A 82 12.27 -2.52 -2.58
C ASN A 82 11.94 -1.09 -2.16
N LEU A 83 11.21 -0.34 -2.97
CA LEU A 83 10.82 1.03 -2.66
C LEU A 83 9.30 1.16 -2.55
N ILE A 84 8.83 1.62 -1.38
CA ILE A 84 7.45 2.05 -1.16
C ILE A 84 7.40 3.55 -1.35
N GLN A 85 6.53 4.01 -2.24
CA GLN A 85 6.23 5.42 -2.44
C GLN A 85 4.87 5.73 -1.83
N ILE A 86 4.81 6.74 -0.97
CA ILE A 86 3.62 7.19 -0.26
C ILE A 86 3.35 8.62 -0.70
N PHE A 87 2.18 8.88 -1.24
CA PHE A 87 1.76 10.23 -1.62
C PHE A 87 0.98 10.89 -0.49
N GLU A 88 1.16 12.21 -0.35
CA GLU A 88 0.54 12.99 0.72
C GLU A 88 -0.99 12.87 0.76
N ASP A 89 -1.64 12.85 -0.41
CA ASP A 89 -3.09 12.67 -0.51
C ASP A 89 -3.53 11.26 -0.03
N GLU A 90 -2.78 10.22 -0.37
CA GLU A 90 -3.03 8.86 0.13
C GLU A 90 -2.89 8.81 1.65
N TYR A 91 -1.83 9.42 2.19
CA TYR A 91 -1.59 9.45 3.62
C TYR A 91 -2.65 10.26 4.37
N MET A 92 -3.00 11.44 3.89
CA MET A 92 -3.98 12.32 4.53
C MET A 92 -5.39 11.72 4.55
N ASN A 93 -5.78 11.04 3.46
CA ASN A 93 -7.11 10.46 3.35
C ASN A 93 -7.22 9.05 3.96
N ASN A 94 -6.12 8.27 3.98
CA ASN A 94 -6.12 6.85 4.32
C ASN A 94 -4.96 6.47 5.24
N ARG A 95 -4.62 7.33 6.21
CA ARG A 95 -3.47 7.18 7.09
C ARG A 95 -3.39 5.79 7.74
N GLU A 96 -4.48 5.28 8.29
CA GLU A 96 -4.50 3.97 8.96
C GLU A 96 -4.20 2.83 7.98
N ILE A 97 -4.71 2.91 6.75
CA ILE A 97 -4.46 1.91 5.71
C ILE A 97 -2.99 1.93 5.30
N VAL A 98 -2.39 3.13 5.14
CA VAL A 98 -0.97 3.29 4.79
C VAL A 98 -0.08 2.70 5.88
N LEU A 99 -0.29 3.08 7.14
CA LEU A 99 0.50 2.57 8.27
C LEU A 99 0.34 1.06 8.44
N ASN A 100 -0.88 0.55 8.25
CA ASN A 100 -1.16 -0.88 8.28
C ASN A 100 -0.41 -1.65 7.19
N LYS A 101 -0.41 -1.13 5.96
CA LYS A 101 0.32 -1.72 4.83
C LYS A 101 1.81 -1.79 5.11
N ILE A 102 2.41 -0.72 5.62
CA ILE A 102 3.83 -0.71 5.99
C ILE A 102 4.09 -1.73 7.09
N SER A 103 3.29 -1.71 8.16
CA SER A 103 3.39 -2.64 9.29
C SER A 103 3.33 -4.10 8.85
N HIS A 104 2.44 -4.41 7.90
CA HIS A 104 2.32 -5.75 7.31
C HIS A 104 3.57 -6.16 6.53
N ILE A 105 4.08 -5.29 5.67
CA ILE A 105 5.28 -5.57 4.84
C ILE A 105 6.50 -5.86 5.70
N VAL A 106 6.65 -5.17 6.83
CA VAL A 106 7.80 -5.34 7.74
C VAL A 106 7.53 -6.33 8.88
N GLY A 107 6.35 -6.96 8.93
CA GLY A 107 6.01 -7.98 9.92
C GLY A 107 5.73 -7.46 11.33
N LEU A 108 5.45 -6.17 11.51
CA LEU A 108 5.06 -5.59 12.80
C LEU A 108 3.61 -5.92 13.20
N ASP A 109 2.82 -6.44 12.28
CA ASP A 109 1.41 -6.80 12.50
C ASP A 109 1.19 -8.26 12.95
N ASN A 110 2.25 -8.97 13.29
CA ASN A 110 2.19 -10.39 13.70
C ASN A 110 1.28 -10.65 14.92
N ALA A 111 1.02 -9.65 15.73
CA ALA A 111 0.12 -9.73 16.88
C ALA A 111 -1.36 -9.72 16.50
N LYS A 112 -1.72 -9.37 15.25
CA LYS A 112 -3.11 -9.36 14.80
C LYS A 112 -3.70 -10.77 14.77
N PRO A 113 -5.01 -10.91 15.07
CA PRO A 113 -5.70 -12.17 14.92
C PRO A 113 -5.57 -12.71 13.49
N LYS A 114 -5.29 -14.01 13.36
CA LYS A 114 -5.09 -14.67 12.07
C LYS A 114 -6.37 -15.41 11.64
N ILE A 115 -6.89 -15.06 10.47
CA ILE A 115 -8.00 -15.78 9.83
C ILE A 115 -7.45 -16.51 8.60
N PHE A 116 -7.60 -17.83 8.58
CA PHE A 116 -7.16 -18.64 7.44
C PHE A 116 -8.29 -18.77 6.41
N ALA A 117 -8.03 -18.44 5.17
CA ALA A 117 -9.00 -18.49 4.08
C ALA A 117 -9.67 -19.87 3.91
N ARG A 118 -9.01 -20.98 4.30
CA ARG A 118 -9.62 -22.34 4.29
C ARG A 118 -10.87 -22.45 5.16
N LYS A 119 -11.01 -21.60 6.19
CA LYS A 119 -12.18 -21.56 7.08
C LYS A 119 -13.29 -20.63 6.58
N CYS A 120 -13.05 -19.91 5.49
CA CYS A 120 -13.94 -18.88 4.97
C CYS A 120 -14.70 -19.39 3.75
N VAL A 121 -15.80 -18.73 3.43
CA VAL A 121 -16.62 -19.01 2.23
C VAL A 121 -16.55 -17.84 1.27
N VAL A 122 -16.42 -18.12 -0.03
CA VAL A 122 -16.48 -17.11 -1.09
C VAL A 122 -17.93 -16.92 -1.52
N HIS A 123 -18.33 -15.65 -1.67
CA HIS A 123 -19.64 -15.26 -2.19
C HIS A 123 -19.45 -14.16 -3.23
N GLU A 124 -20.33 -14.13 -4.23
CA GLU A 124 -20.58 -12.87 -4.92
C GLU A 124 -21.30 -11.93 -3.96
N ILE A 125 -20.87 -10.68 -3.93
CA ILE A 125 -21.40 -9.66 -3.05
C ILE A 125 -21.95 -8.49 -3.86
N THR A 126 -22.76 -7.67 -3.24
CA THR A 126 -23.32 -6.49 -3.90
C THR A 126 -22.27 -5.40 -4.08
N LYS A 127 -22.52 -4.50 -5.01
CA LYS A 127 -21.69 -3.30 -5.23
C LYS A 127 -21.56 -2.47 -3.96
N ASP A 128 -22.64 -2.35 -3.18
CA ASP A 128 -22.67 -1.53 -1.96
C ASP A 128 -21.85 -2.18 -0.84
N GLU A 129 -21.93 -3.51 -0.64
CA GLU A 129 -21.06 -4.24 0.29
C GLU A 129 -19.58 -4.06 -0.09
N ALA A 130 -19.26 -4.19 -1.38
CA ALA A 130 -17.89 -3.99 -1.86
C ALA A 130 -17.41 -2.55 -1.67
N LYS A 131 -18.26 -1.56 -1.93
CA LYS A 131 -17.95 -0.14 -1.77
C LYS A 131 -17.66 0.21 -0.31
N GLU A 132 -18.50 -0.22 0.60
CA GLU A 132 -18.31 0.01 2.03
C GLU A 132 -17.00 -0.61 2.52
N PHE A 133 -16.73 -1.87 2.14
CA PHE A 133 -15.52 -2.57 2.54
C PHE A 133 -14.26 -1.95 1.97
N LEU A 134 -14.23 -1.67 0.65
CA LEU A 134 -13.04 -1.13 -0.02
C LEU A 134 -12.70 0.29 0.44
N ASN A 135 -13.69 1.12 0.73
CA ASN A 135 -13.43 2.46 1.27
C ASN A 135 -12.78 2.44 2.65
N ARG A 136 -12.96 1.37 3.44
CA ARG A 136 -12.32 1.22 4.75
C ARG A 136 -10.98 0.51 4.71
N ASN A 137 -10.72 -0.29 3.67
CA ASN A 137 -9.60 -1.24 3.67
C ASN A 137 -8.64 -1.11 2.48
N HIS A 138 -9.00 -0.37 1.43
CA HIS A 138 -8.17 -0.22 0.23
C HIS A 138 -7.67 1.22 0.07
N ILE A 139 -6.36 1.41 -0.15
CA ILE A 139 -5.71 2.72 -0.21
C ILE A 139 -6.34 3.67 -1.26
N GLN A 140 -6.79 3.14 -2.38
CA GLN A 140 -7.49 3.91 -3.43
C GLN A 140 -9.02 3.85 -3.30
N GLY A 141 -9.55 3.23 -2.24
CA GLY A 141 -10.97 3.05 -2.03
C GLY A 141 -11.66 2.21 -3.12
N PHE A 142 -12.97 2.43 -3.25
CA PHE A 142 -13.81 1.73 -4.20
C PHE A 142 -13.60 2.20 -5.65
N ALA A 143 -13.66 1.25 -6.58
CA ALA A 143 -13.85 1.51 -8.00
C ALA A 143 -14.92 0.56 -8.54
N SER A 144 -15.73 1.04 -9.52
CA SER A 144 -16.74 0.19 -10.17
C SER A 144 -16.08 -0.97 -10.90
N ALA A 145 -16.73 -2.13 -10.86
CA ALA A 145 -16.25 -3.37 -11.44
C ALA A 145 -17.44 -4.17 -12.02
N SER A 146 -17.14 -5.21 -12.79
CA SER A 146 -18.14 -6.10 -13.37
C SER A 146 -18.50 -7.25 -12.43
N LEU A 147 -17.54 -7.66 -11.58
CA LEU A 147 -17.73 -8.74 -10.60
C LEU A 147 -17.12 -8.34 -9.24
N TYR A 148 -17.86 -8.63 -8.18
CA TYR A 148 -17.47 -8.37 -6.79
C TYR A 148 -17.49 -9.69 -6.01
N LEU A 149 -16.31 -10.13 -5.57
CA LEU A 149 -16.16 -11.35 -4.75
C LEU A 149 -15.80 -10.98 -3.32
N GLY A 150 -16.53 -11.52 -2.37
CA GLY A 150 -16.29 -11.37 -0.93
C GLY A 150 -15.89 -12.69 -0.30
N LEU A 151 -14.94 -12.65 0.63
CA LEU A 151 -14.58 -13.76 1.49
C LEU A 151 -15.19 -13.52 2.87
N LYS A 152 -16.09 -14.43 3.31
CA LYS A 152 -16.78 -14.31 4.59
C LYS A 152 -16.27 -15.35 5.59
N TYR A 153 -16.03 -14.91 6.82
CA TYR A 153 -15.71 -15.73 8.00
C TYR A 153 -16.76 -15.47 9.08
N GLU A 154 -17.46 -16.51 9.53
CA GLU A 154 -18.53 -16.40 10.54
C GLU A 154 -19.55 -15.30 10.20
N GLY A 155 -19.91 -15.18 8.91
CA GLY A 155 -20.85 -14.17 8.42
C GLY A 155 -20.26 -12.79 8.14
N SER A 156 -19.08 -12.48 8.66
CA SER A 156 -18.42 -11.18 8.47
C SER A 156 -17.54 -11.17 7.22
N LEU A 157 -17.60 -10.08 6.45
CA LEU A 157 -16.78 -9.86 5.27
C LEU A 157 -15.35 -9.51 5.69
N ILE A 158 -14.37 -10.31 5.29
CA ILE A 158 -12.94 -10.15 5.71
C ILE A 158 -11.99 -9.88 4.56
N ALA A 159 -12.41 -10.11 3.31
CA ALA A 159 -11.65 -9.73 2.12
C ALA A 159 -12.60 -9.50 0.95
N VAL A 160 -12.23 -8.59 0.06
CA VAL A 160 -12.94 -8.31 -1.20
C VAL A 160 -11.94 -8.30 -2.34
N MET A 161 -12.35 -8.92 -3.45
CA MET A 161 -11.61 -8.87 -4.71
C MET A 161 -12.60 -8.52 -5.83
N THR A 162 -12.24 -7.57 -6.68
CA THR A 162 -13.12 -7.11 -7.76
C THR A 162 -12.44 -7.22 -9.11
N PHE A 163 -13.22 -7.55 -10.12
CA PHE A 163 -12.74 -7.71 -11.47
C PHE A 163 -13.55 -6.85 -12.44
N LEU A 164 -12.85 -6.21 -13.36
CA LEU A 164 -13.43 -5.42 -14.44
C LEU A 164 -13.23 -6.15 -15.76
N GLU A 165 -14.31 -6.43 -16.46
CA GLU A 165 -14.27 -6.90 -17.83
C GLU A 165 -14.05 -5.71 -18.76
N GLU A 166 -12.91 -5.65 -19.45
CA GLU A 166 -12.58 -4.58 -20.40
C GLU A 166 -13.09 -4.89 -21.80
N SER A 167 -13.08 -6.18 -22.17
CA SER A 167 -13.64 -6.68 -23.42
C SER A 167 -13.98 -8.15 -23.23
N GLU A 168 -14.73 -8.73 -24.16
CA GLU A 168 -15.15 -10.14 -24.08
C GLU A 168 -13.98 -11.08 -23.75
N GLY A 169 -14.03 -11.71 -22.58
CA GLY A 169 -13.02 -12.65 -22.09
C GLY A 169 -11.75 -12.01 -21.49
N TYR A 170 -11.60 -10.67 -21.51
CA TYR A 170 -10.46 -9.98 -20.92
C TYR A 170 -10.83 -9.29 -19.62
N TRP A 171 -10.27 -9.80 -18.52
CA TRP A 171 -10.59 -9.37 -17.16
C TRP A 171 -9.37 -8.80 -16.44
N ASN A 172 -9.53 -7.64 -15.84
CA ASN A 172 -8.53 -7.05 -14.96
C ASN A 172 -8.89 -7.23 -13.50
N LEU A 173 -7.91 -7.60 -12.68
CA LEU A 173 -8.02 -7.49 -11.24
C LEU A 173 -8.02 -5.98 -10.89
N ASN A 174 -9.19 -5.48 -10.51
CA ASN A 174 -9.39 -4.04 -10.29
C ASN A 174 -9.00 -3.61 -8.86
N ARG A 175 -9.51 -4.33 -7.84
CA ARG A 175 -9.21 -4.05 -6.43
C ARG A 175 -9.10 -5.36 -5.65
N PHE A 176 -8.20 -5.36 -4.68
CA PHE A 176 -8.11 -6.40 -3.66
C PHE A 176 -7.75 -5.79 -2.32
N ALA A 177 -8.54 -6.05 -1.29
CA ALA A 177 -8.26 -5.66 0.08
C ALA A 177 -8.67 -6.76 1.06
N THR A 178 -7.98 -6.80 2.19
CA THR A 178 -8.36 -7.58 3.36
C THR A 178 -8.70 -6.63 4.51
N GLU A 179 -9.50 -7.08 5.47
CA GLU A 179 -9.80 -6.34 6.69
C GLU A 179 -8.50 -5.95 7.41
N ILE A 180 -8.31 -4.65 7.69
CA ILE A 180 -7.05 -4.13 8.27
C ILE A 180 -6.81 -4.58 9.71
N THR A 181 -7.84 -5.02 10.42
CA THR A 181 -7.76 -5.47 11.82
C THR A 181 -7.29 -6.91 11.96
N HIS A 182 -7.21 -7.69 10.88
CA HIS A 182 -6.89 -9.10 10.87
C HIS A 182 -5.85 -9.46 9.81
N ASN A 183 -5.08 -10.52 10.05
CA ASN A 183 -4.22 -11.13 9.04
C ASN A 183 -4.98 -12.25 8.32
N CYS A 184 -5.50 -11.93 7.11
CA CYS A 184 -6.31 -12.86 6.32
C CYS A 184 -5.44 -13.75 5.41
N ILE A 185 -4.92 -14.85 5.97
CA ILE A 185 -3.94 -15.71 5.30
C ILE A 185 -4.58 -16.52 4.18
N GLY A 186 -4.07 -16.34 2.95
CA GLY A 186 -4.53 -17.06 1.76
C GLY A 186 -5.80 -16.48 1.11
N ALA A 187 -6.29 -15.32 1.57
CA ALA A 187 -7.52 -14.70 1.05
C ALA A 187 -7.45 -14.45 -0.46
N GLY A 188 -6.38 -13.79 -0.93
CA GLY A 188 -6.21 -13.47 -2.35
C GLY A 188 -6.19 -14.72 -3.23
N GLY A 189 -5.41 -15.74 -2.86
CA GLY A 189 -5.34 -17.00 -3.61
C GLY A 189 -6.68 -17.72 -3.66
N LYS A 190 -7.48 -17.68 -2.58
CA LYS A 190 -8.80 -18.33 -2.57
C LYS A 190 -9.81 -17.60 -3.45
N LEU A 191 -9.86 -16.27 -3.37
CA LEU A 191 -10.74 -15.44 -4.20
C LEU A 191 -10.39 -15.57 -5.69
N PHE A 192 -9.11 -15.45 -6.01
CA PHE A 192 -8.64 -15.58 -7.39
C PHE A 192 -8.90 -16.98 -7.97
N LYS A 193 -8.68 -18.06 -7.19
CA LYS A 193 -9.01 -19.43 -7.61
C LYS A 193 -10.51 -19.63 -7.85
N TYR A 194 -11.36 -18.92 -7.11
CA TYR A 194 -12.81 -18.95 -7.36
C TYR A 194 -13.18 -18.27 -8.67
N PHE A 195 -12.54 -17.14 -8.96
CA PHE A 195 -12.75 -16.37 -10.20
C PHE A 195 -12.39 -17.15 -11.47
N ILE A 196 -11.28 -17.89 -11.47
CA ILE A 196 -10.79 -18.61 -12.67
C ILE A 196 -11.46 -19.97 -12.91
N ARG A 197 -12.47 -20.37 -12.13
CA ARG A 197 -13.26 -21.62 -12.29
C ARG A 197 -14.46 -21.43 -13.16
#